data_5039307dce0022d04e90c6b8b9a3168b
#
_entry.id   5039307dce0022d04e90c6b8b9a3168b
#
_cell.length_a   1.000
_cell.length_b   1.000
_cell.length_c   1.000
_cell.angle_alpha   90.00
_cell.angle_beta   90.00
_cell.angle_gamma   90.00
#
_symmetry.space_group_name_H-M   'P 1'
#
loop_
_entity.id
_entity.type
_entity.pdbx_description
1 polymer ?
#
loop_
_entity_poly.entity_id
_entity_poly.type
_entity_poly.pdbx_seq_one_letter_code
_entity_poly.pdbx_strand_id
1 'polypeptide(L)' 'DLDISQEISTFTKSQILVQAGMAMLAQANAAPQNVLSLFR' A
#
# COMPACT_ATOMS: atom_id res chain seq x y z
N ASP A 1 -24.96 -14.98 -2.97
CA ASP A 1 -25.67 -13.84 -3.50
C ASP A 1 -24.74 -12.90 -4.25
N LEU A 2 -25.18 -12.41 -5.38
CA LEU A 2 -24.36 -11.59 -6.26
C LEU A 2 -23.98 -10.26 -5.60
N ASP A 3 -24.90 -9.67 -4.88
CA ASP A 3 -24.65 -8.40 -4.23
C ASP A 3 -23.59 -8.51 -3.15
N ILE A 4 -23.64 -9.58 -2.37
CA ILE A 4 -22.66 -9.80 -1.31
C ILE A 4 -21.29 -10.08 -1.91
N SER A 5 -21.24 -10.87 -2.99
CA SER A 5 -19.98 -11.15 -3.67
C SER A 5 -19.36 -9.88 -4.22
N GLN A 6 -20.17 -9.01 -4.79
CA GLN A 6 -19.67 -7.74 -5.33
C GLN A 6 -19.18 -6.81 -4.23
N GLU A 7 -19.89 -6.78 -3.12
CA GLU A 7 -19.48 -5.95 -1.99
C GLU A 7 -18.17 -6.43 -1.39
N ILE A 8 -18.01 -7.75 -1.26
CA ILE A 8 -16.77 -8.32 -0.75
C ILE A 8 -15.61 -8.06 -1.71
N SER A 9 -15.87 -8.15 -3.01
CA SER A 9 -14.84 -7.86 -4.01
C SER A 9 -14.39 -6.41 -3.93
N THR A 10 -15.32 -5.48 -3.77
CA THR A 10 -15.00 -4.07 -3.63
C THR A 10 -14.23 -3.82 -2.34
N PHE A 11 -14.64 -4.44 -1.25
CA PHE A 11 -13.95 -4.29 0.02
C PHE A 11 -12.52 -4.82 -0.08
N THR A 12 -12.35 -5.99 -0.66
CA THR A 12 -11.02 -6.60 -0.81
C THR A 12 -10.13 -5.73 -1.69
N LYS A 13 -10.67 -5.19 -2.78
CA LYS A 13 -9.92 -4.29 -3.65
C LYS A 13 -9.46 -3.06 -2.88
N SER A 14 -10.36 -2.47 -2.09
CA SER A 14 -10.03 -1.29 -1.30
C SER A 14 -8.94 -1.62 -0.27
N GLN A 15 -9.04 -2.77 0.39
CA GLN A 15 -8.04 -3.18 1.36
C GLN A 15 -6.67 -3.36 0.71
N ILE A 16 -6.63 -3.97 -0.45
CA ILE A 16 -5.38 -4.15 -1.17
C ILE A 16 -4.78 -2.80 -1.56
N LEU A 17 -5.62 -1.88 -2.00
CA LEU A 17 -5.15 -0.55 -2.38
C LEU A 17 -4.58 0.20 -1.18
N VAL A 18 -5.23 0.09 -0.02
CA VAL A 18 -4.72 0.74 1.20
C VAL A 18 -3.38 0.13 1.60
N GLN A 19 -3.28 -1.19 1.60
CA GLN A 19 -2.03 -1.84 1.98
C GLN A 19 -0.91 -1.55 0.99
N ALA A 20 -1.23 -1.54 -0.29
CA ALA A 20 -0.24 -1.20 -1.31
C ALA A 20 0.20 0.26 -1.17
N GLY A 21 -0.73 1.16 -0.87
CA GLY A 21 -0.41 2.56 -0.63
C GLY A 21 0.51 2.75 0.55
N MET A 22 0.23 2.05 1.65
CA MET A 22 1.09 2.12 2.83
C MET A 22 2.48 1.55 2.54
N ALA A 23 2.57 0.47 1.76
CA ALA A 23 3.85 -0.08 1.38
C ALA A 23 4.64 0.91 0.53
N MET A 24 3.96 1.60 -0.39
CA MET A 24 4.60 2.61 -1.22
C MET A 24 5.08 3.79 -0.40
N LEU A 25 4.29 4.22 0.60
CA LEU A 25 4.70 5.30 1.47
C LEU A 25 5.92 4.91 2.30
N ALA A 26 5.94 3.70 2.80
CA ALA A 26 7.10 3.21 3.55
C ALA A 26 8.34 3.19 2.67
N GLN A 27 8.19 2.74 1.42
CA GLN A 27 9.28 2.71 0.47
C GLN A 27 9.77 4.12 0.15
N ALA A 28 8.85 5.06 -0.04
CA ALA A 28 9.19 6.44 -0.33
C ALA A 28 9.91 7.10 0.84
N ASN A 29 9.51 6.77 2.05
CA ASN A 29 10.17 7.28 3.24
C ASN A 29 11.57 6.69 3.43
N ALA A 30 11.75 5.44 3.02
CA ALA A 30 13.04 4.77 3.18
C ALA A 30 14.07 5.27 2.18
N ALA A 31 13.66 5.67 0.99
CA ALA A 31 14.59 6.08 -0.07
C ALA A 31 15.51 7.24 0.35
N PRO A 32 14.98 8.37 0.90
CA PRO A 32 15.85 9.45 1.34
C PRO A 32 16.77 9.04 2.50
N GLN A 33 16.27 8.18 3.39
CA GLN A 33 17.08 7.72 4.51
C GLN A 33 18.23 6.85 4.02
N ASN A 34 17.98 6.01 3.01
CA ASN A 34 19.02 5.19 2.42
C ASN A 34 20.08 6.04 1.74
N VAL A 35 19.66 7.07 1.02
CA VAL A 35 20.58 8.01 0.40
C VAL A 35 21.43 8.70 1.45
N LEU A 36 20.80 9.13 2.55
CA LEU A 36 21.52 9.78 3.63
C LEU A 36 22.57 8.85 4.24
N SER A 37 22.22 7.57 4.40
CA SER A 37 23.15 6.58 4.93
C SER A 37 24.37 6.40 4.02
N LEU A 38 24.16 6.45 2.73
CA LEU A 38 25.27 6.34 1.79
C LEU A 38 26.16 7.58 1.81
N PHE A 39 25.57 8.72 2.13
CA PHE A 39 26.33 9.97 2.18
C PHE A 39 27.20 10.07 3.42
N ARG A 40 26.82 9.34 4.46
CA ARG A 40 27.56 9.32 5.71
C ARG A 40 28.54 8.18 5.69
#